data_5eef6af2e490d3744f9833effdd5f33b
#
_entry.id   5eef6af2e490d3744f9833effdd5f33b
#
_cell.length_a   1.000
_cell.length_b   1.000
_cell.length_c   1.000
_cell.angle_alpha   90.00
_cell.angle_beta   90.00
_cell.angle_gamma   90.00
#
_symmetry.space_group_name_H-M   'P 1'
#
loop_
_entity.id
_entity.type
_entity.pdbx_description
1 polymer ?
#
loop_
_entity_poly.entity_id
_entity_poly.type
_entity_poly.pdbx_seq_one_letter_code
_entity_poly.pdbx_strand_id
1 'polypeptide(L)'
;MTTVTESAVKALLTSETTASLRTRYEGSNICTWIGFKHINYLVEEAILYHFDQSGLAARTLHAEHGLGVDLVDLDTRILTALFMDEVVVAKVVPSAADGDDSISFTVTLHADRDGKDTKAITAKAKAVLRSDNYAEEAGEPPTPIARFVTHRLGTPAPRLPEAPDLSGIVPAADNTSLAAGRGTTGPDPVLDLLTAGKNAFGWKWRIPYPYCHFSERLQMSSYLRQMEEVVDLFLADRGISVKTLLDERRWIPACPHSRIQILDEALMEEELYTIYTVENIFKDFTYTSRMDCYVVRDGKLVQTATGKVTHGYALIENRRDWNLVTFDERVSKALRGEV
;
A
#
# COMPACT_ATOMS: atom_id res chain seq x y z
N MET A 1 -32.29 10.63 -3.19
CA MET A 1 -31.30 9.67 -3.73
C MET A 1 -30.76 10.22 -5.03
N THR A 2 -29.47 10.43 -5.13
CA THR A 2 -28.83 10.81 -6.37
C THR A 2 -28.79 9.58 -7.27
N THR A 3 -29.44 9.63 -8.41
CA THR A 3 -29.50 8.48 -9.32
C THR A 3 -28.16 8.29 -10.02
N VAL A 4 -27.55 7.13 -9.89
CA VAL A 4 -26.39 6.77 -10.72
C VAL A 4 -26.85 6.65 -12.17
N THR A 5 -26.36 7.56 -13.02
CA THR A 5 -26.79 7.64 -14.45
C THR A 5 -25.77 6.95 -15.36
N GLU A 6 -26.23 6.47 -16.50
CA GLU A 6 -25.36 5.94 -17.55
C GLU A 6 -24.32 6.97 -18.02
N SER A 7 -24.68 8.26 -18.03
CA SER A 7 -23.76 9.35 -18.40
C SER A 7 -22.64 9.53 -17.39
N ALA A 8 -22.93 9.40 -16.09
CA ALA A 8 -21.93 9.47 -15.03
C ALA A 8 -20.93 8.28 -15.13
N VAL A 9 -21.45 7.08 -15.35
CA VAL A 9 -20.61 5.89 -15.53
C VAL A 9 -19.78 5.98 -16.81
N LYS A 10 -20.36 6.47 -17.91
CA LYS A 10 -19.61 6.72 -19.14
C LYS A 10 -18.50 7.75 -18.90
N ALA A 11 -18.76 8.84 -18.17
CA ALA A 11 -17.74 9.82 -17.83
C ALA A 11 -16.61 9.19 -16.98
N LEU A 12 -16.96 8.40 -15.95
CA LEU A 12 -16.00 7.66 -15.12
C LEU A 12 -15.08 6.76 -15.94
N LEU A 13 -15.58 6.10 -16.98
CA LEU A 13 -14.85 5.09 -17.74
C LEU A 13 -14.12 5.64 -18.98
N THR A 14 -14.44 6.85 -19.45
CA THR A 14 -13.89 7.36 -20.72
C THR A 14 -13.34 8.77 -20.67
N SER A 15 -13.65 9.56 -19.65
CA SER A 15 -13.17 10.94 -19.56
C SER A 15 -11.81 10.98 -18.85
N GLU A 16 -10.92 11.85 -19.31
CA GLU A 16 -9.72 12.18 -18.56
C GLU A 16 -10.02 13.32 -17.59
N THR A 17 -9.39 13.30 -16.41
CA THR A 17 -9.49 14.42 -15.46
C THR A 17 -8.12 14.91 -15.04
N THR A 18 -8.06 16.16 -14.63
CA THR A 18 -6.87 16.81 -14.13
C THR A 18 -7.19 17.47 -12.80
N ALA A 19 -6.40 17.13 -11.76
CA ALA A 19 -6.51 17.70 -10.42
C ALA A 19 -5.23 18.45 -10.05
N SER A 20 -5.36 19.55 -9.32
CA SER A 20 -4.23 20.23 -8.68
C SER A 20 -4.17 19.79 -7.23
N LEU A 21 -3.09 19.11 -6.84
CA LEU A 21 -2.88 18.55 -5.52
C LEU A 21 -1.64 19.17 -4.88
N ARG A 22 -1.65 19.28 -3.55
CA ARG A 22 -0.49 19.79 -2.80
C ARG A 22 0.10 18.68 -1.96
N THR A 23 1.42 18.56 -1.97
CA THR A 23 2.15 17.69 -1.07
C THR A 23 1.93 18.12 0.38
N ARG A 24 1.73 17.15 1.28
CA ARG A 24 1.48 17.44 2.69
C ARG A 24 2.79 17.48 3.48
N TYR A 25 2.85 18.35 4.47
CA TYR A 25 4.00 18.46 5.37
C TYR A 25 4.34 17.13 6.06
N GLU A 26 3.32 16.38 6.52
CA GLU A 26 3.47 15.06 7.14
C GLU A 26 4.22 14.06 6.25
N GLY A 27 4.11 14.20 4.93
CA GLY A 27 4.73 13.30 3.97
C GLY A 27 6.22 13.49 3.77
N SER A 28 6.79 14.57 4.31
CA SER A 28 8.20 14.87 4.10
C SER A 28 9.10 14.00 4.99
N ASN A 29 10.13 13.45 4.37
CA ASN A 29 11.19 12.77 5.09
C ASN A 29 12.32 13.75 5.53
N ILE A 30 13.41 13.19 6.04
CA ILE A 30 14.53 13.98 6.60
C ILE A 30 15.17 14.96 5.58
N CYS A 31 15.07 14.70 4.28
CA CYS A 31 15.52 15.58 3.20
C CYS A 31 14.43 16.43 2.56
N THR A 32 13.26 16.54 3.19
CA THR A 32 12.08 17.25 2.68
C THR A 32 11.43 16.66 1.43
N TRP A 33 11.95 15.63 0.81
CA TRP A 33 11.22 14.94 -0.24
C TRP A 33 10.06 14.11 0.34
N ILE A 34 9.05 13.91 -0.48
CA ILE A 34 7.83 13.19 -0.09
C ILE A 34 8.08 11.68 -0.19
N GLY A 35 7.81 10.96 0.90
CA GLY A 35 7.92 9.50 0.96
C GLY A 35 6.89 8.79 0.06
N PHE A 36 7.23 7.58 -0.37
CA PHE A 36 6.42 6.81 -1.33
C PHE A 36 4.96 6.61 -0.87
N LYS A 37 4.74 6.44 0.41
CA LYS A 37 3.41 6.31 1.01
C LYS A 37 2.52 7.52 0.68
N HIS A 38 3.02 8.72 0.92
CA HIS A 38 2.27 9.95 0.67
C HIS A 38 2.13 10.28 -0.82
N ILE A 39 3.07 9.83 -1.66
CA ILE A 39 2.92 9.87 -3.11
C ILE A 39 1.73 9.01 -3.54
N ASN A 40 1.60 7.81 -2.97
CA ASN A 40 0.47 6.94 -3.24
C ASN A 40 -0.86 7.52 -2.73
N TYR A 41 -0.86 8.27 -1.64
CA TYR A 41 -2.05 9.01 -1.19
C TYR A 41 -2.47 10.10 -2.18
N LEU A 42 -1.52 10.79 -2.81
CA LEU A 42 -1.84 11.74 -3.88
C LEU A 42 -2.44 11.04 -5.11
N VAL A 43 -1.99 9.83 -5.42
CA VAL A 43 -2.59 9.01 -6.49
C VAL A 43 -4.02 8.62 -6.15
N GLU A 44 -4.28 8.18 -4.92
CA GLU A 44 -5.63 7.86 -4.42
C GLU A 44 -6.55 9.08 -4.48
N GLU A 45 -6.11 10.23 -3.97
CA GLU A 45 -6.87 11.49 -4.03
C GLU A 45 -7.20 11.91 -5.47
N ALA A 46 -6.28 11.73 -6.41
CA ALA A 46 -6.54 12.02 -7.82
C ALA A 46 -7.64 11.12 -8.41
N ILE A 47 -7.64 9.82 -8.05
CA ILE A 47 -8.67 8.88 -8.48
C ILE A 47 -10.01 9.22 -7.84
N LEU A 48 -10.06 9.54 -6.55
CA LEU A 48 -11.29 9.97 -5.87
C LEU A 48 -11.85 11.27 -6.46
N TYR A 49 -10.97 12.22 -6.81
CA TYR A 49 -11.35 13.41 -7.54
C TYR A 49 -11.96 13.08 -8.92
N HIS A 50 -11.41 12.09 -9.63
CA HIS A 50 -11.96 11.62 -10.91
C HIS A 50 -13.37 11.06 -10.73
N PHE A 51 -13.63 10.27 -9.69
CA PHE A 51 -14.97 9.80 -9.34
C PHE A 51 -15.93 10.97 -9.09
N ASP A 52 -15.51 11.97 -8.31
CA ASP A 52 -16.30 13.16 -8.02
C ASP A 52 -16.66 13.93 -9.29
N GLN A 53 -15.69 14.22 -10.15
CA GLN A 53 -15.89 14.93 -11.43
C GLN A 53 -16.78 14.15 -12.41
N SER A 54 -16.85 12.84 -12.26
CA SER A 54 -17.76 11.99 -13.04
C SER A 54 -19.20 11.98 -12.47
N GLY A 55 -19.45 12.68 -11.37
CA GLY A 55 -20.75 12.68 -10.67
C GLY A 55 -20.98 11.48 -9.77
N LEU A 56 -19.91 10.76 -9.40
CA LEU A 56 -19.91 9.56 -8.55
C LEU A 56 -19.03 9.76 -7.31
N ALA A 57 -19.19 10.90 -6.63
CA ALA A 57 -18.41 11.22 -5.44
C ALA A 57 -18.47 10.07 -4.40
N ALA A 58 -17.32 9.70 -3.84
CA ALA A 58 -17.18 8.56 -2.92
C ALA A 58 -18.14 8.67 -1.71
N ARG A 59 -18.31 9.89 -1.17
CA ARG A 59 -19.28 10.13 -0.08
C ARG A 59 -20.72 9.81 -0.50
N THR A 60 -21.12 10.19 -1.71
CA THR A 60 -22.46 9.95 -2.23
C THR A 60 -22.69 8.46 -2.48
N LEU A 61 -21.70 7.78 -3.10
CA LEU A 61 -21.74 6.33 -3.29
C LEU A 61 -21.93 5.59 -1.97
N HIS A 62 -21.22 5.99 -0.93
CA HIS A 62 -21.37 5.36 0.38
C HIS A 62 -22.69 5.71 1.06
N ALA A 63 -23.04 6.99 1.15
CA ALA A 63 -24.20 7.45 1.90
C ALA A 63 -25.55 7.01 1.27
N GLU A 64 -25.62 6.86 -0.05
CA GLU A 64 -26.86 6.56 -0.76
C GLU A 64 -26.95 5.11 -1.24
N HIS A 65 -25.81 4.43 -1.39
CA HIS A 65 -25.75 3.08 -1.96
C HIS A 65 -24.94 2.08 -1.13
N GLY A 66 -24.34 2.50 0.00
CA GLY A 66 -23.50 1.63 0.81
C GLY A 66 -22.24 1.16 0.08
N LEU A 67 -21.71 1.94 -0.88
CA LEU A 67 -20.59 1.55 -1.73
C LEU A 67 -19.34 2.36 -1.41
N GLY A 68 -18.29 1.68 -0.96
CA GLY A 68 -16.95 2.27 -0.83
C GLY A 68 -16.13 2.13 -2.11
N VAL A 69 -15.28 3.11 -2.41
CA VAL A 69 -14.30 3.04 -3.50
C VAL A 69 -12.99 2.47 -2.92
N ASP A 70 -12.66 1.24 -3.24
CA ASP A 70 -11.45 0.56 -2.75
C ASP A 70 -10.42 0.38 -3.87
N LEU A 71 -9.21 0.91 -3.68
CA LEU A 71 -8.08 0.57 -4.52
C LEU A 71 -7.57 -0.83 -4.13
N VAL A 72 -7.50 -1.74 -5.10
CA VAL A 72 -7.12 -3.14 -4.88
C VAL A 72 -5.79 -3.53 -5.52
N ASP A 73 -5.29 -2.75 -6.44
CA ASP A 73 -3.93 -2.88 -7.03
C ASP A 73 -3.39 -1.47 -7.24
N LEU A 74 -2.20 -1.19 -6.76
CA LEU A 74 -1.54 0.10 -6.90
C LEU A 74 -0.05 -0.11 -7.16
N ASP A 75 0.37 0.19 -8.39
CA ASP A 75 1.74 0.08 -8.89
C ASP A 75 2.26 1.48 -9.21
N THR A 76 3.23 1.97 -8.45
CA THR A 76 3.71 3.35 -8.54
C THR A 76 5.23 3.42 -8.75
N ARG A 77 5.63 4.17 -9.76
CA ARG A 77 7.03 4.48 -10.07
C ARG A 77 7.30 5.95 -9.85
N ILE A 78 8.32 6.22 -9.07
CA ILE A 78 8.82 7.55 -8.75
C ILE A 78 10.01 7.83 -9.67
N LEU A 79 9.83 8.75 -10.62
CA LEU A 79 10.84 9.11 -11.63
C LEU A 79 11.73 10.22 -11.12
N THR A 80 11.16 11.15 -10.32
CA THR A 80 11.88 12.19 -9.61
C THR A 80 11.18 12.52 -8.30
N ALA A 81 11.92 12.99 -7.31
CA ALA A 81 11.37 13.32 -6.01
C ALA A 81 10.37 14.49 -6.09
N LEU A 82 9.31 14.40 -5.32
CA LEU A 82 8.45 15.54 -4.96
C LEU A 82 8.92 16.09 -3.61
N PHE A 83 8.79 17.40 -3.42
CA PHE A 83 9.23 18.06 -2.20
C PHE A 83 8.06 18.65 -1.43
N MET A 84 8.32 18.98 -0.18
CA MET A 84 7.39 19.69 0.66
C MET A 84 6.95 21.00 -0.01
N ASP A 85 5.67 21.35 0.17
CA ASP A 85 5.04 22.56 -0.37
C ASP A 85 4.83 22.61 -1.90
N GLU A 86 5.24 21.59 -2.64
CA GLU A 86 4.98 21.56 -4.07
C GLU A 86 3.50 21.34 -4.39
N VAL A 87 3.07 22.01 -5.44
CA VAL A 87 1.80 21.75 -6.11
C VAL A 87 2.07 20.86 -7.32
N VAL A 88 1.37 19.75 -7.39
CA VAL A 88 1.46 18.80 -8.50
C VAL A 88 0.16 18.78 -9.30
N VAL A 89 0.28 18.64 -10.61
CA VAL A 89 -0.84 18.40 -11.49
C VAL A 89 -0.97 16.89 -11.72
N ALA A 90 -2.06 16.33 -11.23
CA ALA A 90 -2.40 14.92 -11.43
C ALA A 90 -3.29 14.77 -12.65
N LYS A 91 -2.90 13.93 -13.61
CA LYS A 91 -3.73 13.54 -14.75
C LYS A 91 -4.17 12.09 -14.53
N VAL A 92 -5.49 11.85 -14.60
CA VAL A 92 -6.09 10.53 -14.45
C VAL A 92 -6.73 10.11 -15.77
N VAL A 93 -6.34 8.94 -16.25
CA VAL A 93 -6.88 8.31 -17.47
C VAL A 93 -7.48 6.98 -17.09
N PRO A 94 -8.80 6.82 -17.12
CA PRO A 94 -9.45 5.54 -16.82
C PRO A 94 -9.32 4.57 -18.01
N SER A 95 -9.45 3.28 -17.70
CA SER A 95 -9.55 2.21 -18.69
C SER A 95 -10.39 1.07 -18.11
N ALA A 96 -11.42 0.65 -18.82
CA ALA A 96 -12.18 -0.56 -18.50
C ALA A 96 -12.65 -1.19 -19.81
N ALA A 97 -12.38 -2.48 -19.99
CA ALA A 97 -12.92 -3.23 -21.12
C ALA A 97 -14.34 -3.73 -20.80
N ASP A 98 -15.07 -4.14 -21.83
CA ASP A 98 -16.34 -4.81 -21.66
C ASP A 98 -16.12 -6.13 -20.91
N GLY A 99 -16.87 -6.31 -19.81
CA GLY A 99 -16.74 -7.48 -18.95
C GLY A 99 -15.76 -7.35 -17.79
N ASP A 100 -14.98 -6.27 -17.68
CA ASP A 100 -14.16 -6.02 -16.51
C ASP A 100 -15.03 -5.82 -15.25
N ASP A 101 -14.60 -6.41 -14.13
CA ASP A 101 -15.19 -6.28 -12.80
C ASP A 101 -14.52 -5.19 -11.95
N SER A 102 -13.52 -4.54 -12.48
CA SER A 102 -12.74 -3.48 -11.85
C SER A 102 -12.44 -2.36 -12.83
N ILE A 103 -12.19 -1.16 -12.32
CA ILE A 103 -11.84 0.01 -13.10
C ILE A 103 -10.33 0.23 -12.99
N SER A 104 -9.64 0.23 -14.11
CA SER A 104 -8.20 0.52 -14.18
C SER A 104 -7.96 2.00 -14.42
N PHE A 105 -6.91 2.54 -13.80
CA PHE A 105 -6.48 3.93 -13.96
C PHE A 105 -4.99 3.99 -14.25
N THR A 106 -4.62 4.91 -15.14
CA THR A 106 -3.25 5.41 -15.23
C THR A 106 -3.23 6.82 -14.69
N VAL A 107 -2.39 7.07 -13.69
CA VAL A 107 -2.23 8.39 -13.06
C VAL A 107 -0.81 8.86 -13.27
N THR A 108 -0.65 10.11 -13.71
CA THR A 108 0.66 10.77 -13.76
C THR A 108 0.62 12.03 -12.91
N LEU A 109 1.65 12.23 -12.10
CA LEU A 109 1.82 13.46 -11.33
C LEU A 109 2.95 14.27 -11.96
N HIS A 110 2.67 15.53 -12.23
CA HIS A 110 3.57 16.48 -12.84
C HIS A 110 3.86 17.62 -11.88
N ALA A 111 5.12 18.02 -11.79
CA ALA A 111 5.57 19.17 -11.00
C ALA A 111 6.23 20.21 -11.91
N ASP A 112 6.03 21.49 -11.60
CA ASP A 112 6.79 22.55 -12.24
C ASP A 112 8.23 22.56 -11.69
N ARG A 113 9.19 22.51 -12.58
CA ARG A 113 10.62 22.62 -12.28
C ARG A 113 11.19 23.77 -13.11
N ASP A 114 11.30 24.94 -12.51
CA ASP A 114 11.81 26.15 -13.16
C ASP A 114 11.07 26.51 -14.45
N GLY A 115 9.74 26.46 -14.42
CA GLY A 115 8.85 26.71 -15.56
C GLY A 115 8.75 25.58 -16.58
N LYS A 116 9.31 24.39 -16.23
CA LYS A 116 9.19 23.20 -17.07
C LYS A 116 8.27 22.16 -16.41
N ASP A 117 7.24 21.77 -17.14
CA ASP A 117 6.38 20.64 -16.75
C ASP A 117 7.19 19.34 -16.74
N THR A 118 7.34 18.74 -15.55
CA THR A 118 8.15 17.55 -15.36
C THR A 118 7.29 16.43 -14.78
N LYS A 119 7.19 15.34 -15.52
CA LYS A 119 6.53 14.13 -15.01
C LYS A 119 7.34 13.49 -13.90
N ALA A 120 6.82 13.57 -12.67
CA ALA A 120 7.49 13.06 -11.49
C ALA A 120 7.10 11.61 -11.18
N ILE A 121 5.84 11.26 -11.36
CA ILE A 121 5.28 9.97 -10.95
C ILE A 121 4.46 9.36 -12.07
N THR A 122 4.49 8.05 -12.16
CA THR A 122 3.53 7.27 -12.95
C THR A 122 2.98 6.15 -12.06
N ALA A 123 1.66 6.05 -11.98
CA ALA A 123 0.99 4.99 -11.25
C ALA A 123 -0.05 4.29 -12.13
N LYS A 124 -0.22 2.99 -11.88
CA LYS A 124 -1.34 2.20 -12.38
C LYS A 124 -2.13 1.71 -11.17
N ALA A 125 -3.43 1.87 -11.21
CA ALA A 125 -4.31 1.45 -10.13
C ALA A 125 -5.50 0.68 -10.66
N LYS A 126 -6.07 -0.20 -9.81
CA LYS A 126 -7.38 -0.80 -10.01
C LYS A 126 -8.26 -0.48 -8.82
N ALA A 127 -9.50 -0.08 -9.10
CA ALA A 127 -10.53 0.16 -8.09
C ALA A 127 -11.72 -0.76 -8.31
N VAL A 128 -12.35 -1.14 -7.20
CA VAL A 128 -13.65 -1.81 -7.15
C VAL A 128 -14.59 -1.02 -6.25
N LEU A 129 -15.89 -1.23 -6.41
CA LEU A 129 -16.90 -0.69 -5.51
C LEU A 129 -17.25 -1.76 -4.48
N ARG A 130 -16.95 -1.49 -3.20
CA ARG A 130 -17.20 -2.44 -2.12
C ARG A 130 -18.52 -2.13 -1.44
N SER A 131 -19.43 -3.09 -1.45
CA SER A 131 -20.62 -2.95 -0.61
C SER A 131 -20.24 -3.04 0.86
N ASP A 132 -20.82 -2.13 1.62
CA ASP A 132 -20.65 -2.05 3.06
C ASP A 132 -22.00 -2.28 3.74
N ASN A 133 -22.12 -3.39 4.48
CA ASN A 133 -23.33 -3.78 5.19
C ASN A 133 -23.22 -3.54 6.70
N TYR A 134 -22.24 -2.74 7.11
CA TYR A 134 -21.94 -2.56 8.54
C TYR A 134 -23.08 -1.94 9.33
N ALA A 135 -23.70 -0.88 8.82
CA ALA A 135 -24.75 -0.15 9.52
C ALA A 135 -26.17 -0.57 9.09
N GLU A 136 -26.34 -0.84 7.81
CA GLU A 136 -27.62 -1.21 7.19
C GLU A 136 -27.34 -2.16 6.02
N GLU A 137 -28.31 -3.03 5.71
CA GLU A 137 -28.19 -3.84 4.50
C GLU A 137 -28.13 -2.92 3.26
N ALA A 138 -27.06 -3.05 2.49
CA ALA A 138 -26.96 -2.38 1.20
C ALA A 138 -28.08 -2.94 0.30
N GLY A 139 -28.87 -2.03 -0.31
CA GLY A 139 -29.82 -2.39 -1.34
C GLY A 139 -29.10 -2.96 -2.59
N GLU A 140 -29.89 -3.36 -3.58
CA GLU A 140 -29.30 -3.74 -4.87
C GLU A 140 -28.45 -2.60 -5.45
N PRO A 141 -27.23 -2.86 -5.93
CA PRO A 141 -26.39 -1.84 -6.51
C PRO A 141 -27.03 -1.26 -7.77
N PRO A 142 -26.86 0.05 -8.03
CA PRO A 142 -27.37 0.66 -9.26
C PRO A 142 -26.86 -0.08 -10.50
N THR A 143 -27.77 -0.46 -11.40
CA THR A 143 -27.47 -1.26 -12.60
C THR A 143 -26.25 -0.77 -13.40
N PRO A 144 -26.04 0.56 -13.64
CA PRO A 144 -24.91 1.02 -14.45
C PRO A 144 -23.53 0.71 -13.88
N ILE A 145 -23.41 0.55 -12.56
CA ILE A 145 -22.14 0.26 -11.86
C ILE A 145 -22.08 -1.14 -11.25
N ALA A 146 -23.14 -1.92 -11.34
CA ALA A 146 -23.28 -3.20 -10.65
C ALA A 146 -22.11 -4.17 -10.95
N ARG A 147 -21.57 -4.16 -12.16
CA ARG A 147 -20.46 -5.04 -12.56
C ARG A 147 -19.16 -4.79 -11.77
N PHE A 148 -18.98 -3.59 -11.22
CA PHE A 148 -17.80 -3.22 -10.42
C PHE A 148 -18.01 -3.41 -8.92
N VAL A 149 -19.23 -3.85 -8.51
CA VAL A 149 -19.58 -4.02 -7.11
C VAL A 149 -19.20 -5.42 -6.64
N THR A 150 -18.52 -5.50 -5.52
CA THR A 150 -18.20 -6.76 -4.85
C THR A 150 -18.43 -6.64 -3.36
N HIS A 151 -19.00 -7.69 -2.76
CA HIS A 151 -19.16 -7.78 -1.32
C HIS A 151 -17.86 -8.17 -0.63
N ARG A 152 -17.11 -9.07 -1.23
CA ARG A 152 -15.87 -9.58 -0.69
C ARG A 152 -14.83 -9.69 -1.78
N LEU A 153 -13.62 -9.24 -1.49
CA LEU A 153 -12.48 -9.60 -2.29
C LEU A 153 -12.18 -11.07 -2.00
N GLY A 154 -12.41 -11.88 -2.94
CA GLY A 154 -12.13 -13.30 -2.91
C GLY A 154 -11.77 -13.69 -4.33
N THR A 155 -10.77 -13.02 -4.89
CA THR A 155 -10.10 -13.60 -6.04
C THR A 155 -9.49 -14.88 -5.51
N PRO A 156 -9.58 -16.01 -6.25
CA PRO A 156 -8.71 -17.13 -5.94
C PRO A 156 -7.29 -16.58 -6.10
N ALA A 157 -6.71 -16.12 -4.98
CA ALA A 157 -5.30 -15.83 -4.91
C ALA A 157 -4.60 -17.02 -5.55
N PRO A 158 -3.50 -16.82 -6.31
CA PRO A 158 -2.67 -17.94 -6.68
C PRO A 158 -2.44 -18.69 -5.38
N ARG A 159 -3.08 -19.84 -5.24
CA ARG A 159 -3.01 -20.65 -4.01
C ARG A 159 -1.54 -20.75 -3.69
N LEU A 160 -1.17 -20.33 -2.47
CA LEU A 160 0.13 -20.69 -1.96
C LEU A 160 0.29 -22.17 -2.33
N PRO A 161 1.38 -22.58 -3.00
CA PRO A 161 1.58 -23.99 -3.27
C PRO A 161 1.56 -24.66 -1.89
N GLU A 162 0.44 -25.34 -1.55
CA GLU A 162 0.10 -25.89 -0.25
C GLU A 162 0.08 -24.82 0.86
N ALA A 163 -1.11 -24.30 1.16
CA ALA A 163 -1.29 -23.52 2.41
C ALA A 163 -0.80 -24.41 3.57
N PRO A 164 0.17 -23.93 4.39
CA PRO A 164 0.66 -24.74 5.50
C PRO A 164 -0.51 -25.18 6.38
N ASP A 165 -0.53 -26.45 6.73
CA ASP A 165 -1.52 -26.98 7.67
C ASP A 165 -1.23 -26.42 9.05
N LEU A 166 -2.12 -25.58 9.55
CA LEU A 166 -2.05 -24.99 10.88
C LEU A 166 -2.84 -25.79 11.93
N SER A 167 -3.41 -26.94 11.57
CA SER A 167 -4.30 -27.70 12.45
C SER A 167 -3.66 -28.16 13.77
N GLY A 168 -2.33 -28.19 13.84
CA GLY A 168 -1.56 -28.47 15.08
C GLY A 168 -0.91 -27.25 15.72
N ILE A 169 -1.08 -26.06 15.15
CA ILE A 169 -0.46 -24.84 15.63
C ILE A 169 -1.45 -24.06 16.49
N VAL A 170 -1.16 -23.95 17.77
CA VAL A 170 -1.89 -23.05 18.67
C VAL A 170 -1.25 -21.67 18.50
N PRO A 171 -1.95 -20.66 17.98
CA PRO A 171 -1.44 -19.29 17.96
C PRO A 171 -1.03 -18.90 19.38
N ALA A 172 0.10 -18.19 19.52
CA ALA A 172 0.52 -17.68 20.83
C ALA A 172 -0.59 -16.74 21.34
N ALA A 173 -1.35 -17.18 22.33
CA ALA A 173 -2.34 -16.36 22.98
C ALA A 173 -1.65 -15.14 23.60
N ASP A 174 -2.27 -13.98 23.45
CA ASP A 174 -1.98 -12.75 24.19
C ASP A 174 -0.69 -11.97 23.87
N ASN A 175 0.08 -12.31 22.83
CA ASN A 175 1.26 -11.50 22.51
C ASN A 175 0.95 -10.25 21.66
N THR A 176 -0.30 -10.02 21.28
CA THR A 176 -0.79 -8.84 20.54
C THR A 176 -1.96 -8.16 21.24
N SER A 177 -1.96 -8.12 22.58
CA SER A 177 -3.00 -7.40 23.31
C SER A 177 -3.00 -5.90 22.96
N LEU A 178 -4.13 -5.22 23.10
CA LEU A 178 -4.20 -3.76 22.95
C LEU A 178 -3.22 -3.03 23.86
N ALA A 179 -2.94 -3.59 25.05
CA ALA A 179 -1.99 -3.04 26.01
C ALA A 179 -0.53 -3.19 25.58
N ALA A 180 -0.20 -4.17 24.74
CA ALA A 180 1.17 -4.41 24.25
C ALA A 180 1.57 -3.47 23.11
N GLY A 181 0.65 -2.64 22.61
CA GLY A 181 0.91 -1.76 21.49
C GLY A 181 0.98 -2.51 20.16
N ARG A 182 1.84 -2.04 19.26
CA ARG A 182 1.99 -2.62 17.92
C ARG A 182 3.09 -3.69 17.93
N GLY A 183 2.73 -4.88 17.49
CA GLY A 183 3.66 -5.99 17.28
C GLY A 183 3.60 -7.10 18.31
N THR A 184 4.45 -8.11 18.12
CA THR A 184 4.58 -9.26 18.98
C THR A 184 5.65 -9.06 20.05
N THR A 185 5.43 -9.60 21.24
CA THR A 185 6.36 -9.52 22.36
C THR A 185 7.08 -10.84 22.64
N GLY A 186 6.89 -11.88 21.84
CA GLY A 186 7.49 -13.19 22.04
C GLY A 186 7.38 -14.12 20.83
N PRO A 187 7.85 -15.38 20.96
CA PRO A 187 7.78 -16.37 19.91
C PRO A 187 6.34 -16.58 19.42
N ASP A 188 6.18 -16.71 18.12
CA ASP A 188 4.90 -17.00 17.50
C ASP A 188 5.08 -18.12 16.47
N PRO A 189 4.44 -19.30 16.67
CA PRO A 189 4.64 -20.46 15.82
C PRO A 189 4.17 -20.25 14.38
N VAL A 190 3.23 -19.32 14.12
CA VAL A 190 2.81 -18.97 12.75
C VAL A 190 3.87 -18.14 12.06
N LEU A 191 4.47 -17.16 12.74
CA LEU A 191 5.59 -16.38 12.21
C LEU A 191 6.81 -17.29 11.97
N ASP A 192 7.12 -18.19 12.89
CA ASP A 192 8.23 -19.13 12.77
C ASP A 192 8.05 -20.01 11.52
N LEU A 193 6.82 -20.52 11.29
CA LEU A 193 6.49 -21.28 10.08
C LEU A 193 6.64 -20.46 8.80
N LEU A 194 6.13 -19.22 8.80
CA LEU A 194 6.12 -18.37 7.61
C LEU A 194 7.51 -17.86 7.22
N THR A 195 8.43 -17.74 8.19
CA THR A 195 9.80 -17.24 7.98
C THR A 195 10.84 -18.35 7.85
N ALA A 196 10.50 -19.60 8.21
CA ALA A 196 11.43 -20.72 8.23
C ALA A 196 12.21 -20.89 6.93
N GLY A 197 13.55 -20.94 7.03
CA GLY A 197 14.45 -21.15 5.90
C GLY A 197 14.49 -20.01 4.88
N LYS A 198 13.96 -18.83 5.20
CA LYS A 198 13.92 -17.66 4.33
C LYS A 198 14.74 -16.51 4.90
N ASN A 199 15.29 -15.65 4.02
CA ASN A 199 15.81 -14.35 4.43
C ASN A 199 14.63 -13.38 4.62
N ALA A 200 13.90 -13.58 5.70
CA ALA A 200 12.65 -12.91 5.99
C ALA A 200 12.59 -12.38 7.43
N PHE A 201 11.74 -11.41 7.63
CA PHE A 201 11.33 -10.88 8.92
C PHE A 201 9.83 -11.04 9.06
N GLY A 202 9.37 -11.52 10.22
CA GLY A 202 7.96 -11.72 10.53
C GLY A 202 7.48 -10.72 11.57
N TRP A 203 6.32 -10.14 11.36
CA TRP A 203 5.70 -9.22 12.29
C TRP A 203 4.20 -9.49 12.39
N LYS A 204 3.70 -9.64 13.61
CA LYS A 204 2.28 -9.79 13.92
C LYS A 204 1.78 -8.59 14.69
N TRP A 205 0.61 -8.06 14.34
CA TRP A 205 -0.07 -7.01 15.07
C TRP A 205 -1.59 -7.12 14.90
N ARG A 206 -2.32 -6.65 15.89
CA ARG A 206 -3.77 -6.58 15.81
C ARG A 206 -4.18 -5.32 15.05
N ILE A 207 -5.02 -5.48 14.03
CA ILE A 207 -5.47 -4.37 13.18
C ILE A 207 -6.30 -3.37 13.99
N PRO A 208 -5.82 -2.13 14.20
CA PRO A 208 -6.53 -1.15 15.00
C PRO A 208 -7.50 -0.34 14.16
N TYR A 209 -8.54 0.19 14.79
CA TYR A 209 -9.58 1.03 14.18
C TYR A 209 -9.04 2.12 13.22
N PRO A 210 -8.00 2.92 13.55
CA PRO A 210 -7.53 4.00 12.66
C PRO A 210 -7.01 3.53 11.29
N TYR A 211 -6.82 2.23 11.10
CA TYR A 211 -6.34 1.63 9.85
C TYR A 211 -7.48 1.12 8.96
N CYS A 212 -8.71 1.12 9.48
CA CYS A 212 -9.89 0.64 8.77
C CYS A 212 -10.76 1.77 8.20
N HIS A 213 -10.42 3.03 8.47
CA HIS A 213 -11.17 4.23 8.09
C HIS A 213 -12.67 4.14 8.48
N PHE A 214 -13.60 4.29 7.52
CA PHE A 214 -15.03 4.20 7.71
C PHE A 214 -15.59 2.78 7.56
N SER A 215 -14.76 1.81 7.20
CA SER A 215 -15.13 0.41 7.06
C SER A 215 -14.40 -0.47 8.08
N GLU A 216 -14.82 -1.72 8.22
CA GLU A 216 -14.13 -2.71 9.05
C GLU A 216 -12.83 -3.23 8.42
N ARG A 217 -12.57 -2.89 7.17
CA ARG A 217 -11.50 -3.47 6.36
C ARG A 217 -10.23 -2.64 6.42
N LEU A 218 -9.09 -3.33 6.48
CA LEU A 218 -7.80 -2.73 6.26
C LEU A 218 -7.70 -2.23 4.80
N GLN A 219 -7.43 -0.95 4.62
CA GLN A 219 -7.46 -0.29 3.31
C GLN A 219 -6.08 -0.13 2.69
N MET A 220 -6.01 0.21 1.40
CA MET A 220 -4.76 0.41 0.65
C MET A 220 -3.80 1.35 1.39
N SER A 221 -4.28 2.49 1.88
CA SER A 221 -3.47 3.45 2.65
C SER A 221 -2.83 2.85 3.90
N SER A 222 -3.48 1.88 4.51
CA SER A 222 -3.00 1.17 5.69
C SER A 222 -1.96 0.11 5.35
N TYR A 223 -2.13 -0.60 4.24
CA TYR A 223 -1.08 -1.50 3.72
C TYR A 223 0.18 -0.73 3.32
N LEU A 224 0.06 0.50 2.82
CA LEU A 224 1.21 1.37 2.55
C LEU A 224 1.96 1.73 3.85
N ARG A 225 1.23 2.03 4.94
CA ARG A 225 1.82 2.25 6.27
C ARG A 225 2.49 1.00 6.80
N GLN A 226 1.81 -0.14 6.67
CA GLN A 226 2.32 -1.44 7.09
C GLN A 226 3.65 -1.78 6.38
N MET A 227 3.73 -1.49 5.08
CA MET A 227 4.92 -1.71 4.27
C MET A 227 6.09 -0.84 4.75
N GLU A 228 5.84 0.42 5.08
CA GLU A 228 6.87 1.33 5.60
C GLU A 228 7.39 0.87 6.97
N GLU A 229 6.48 0.46 7.86
CA GLU A 229 6.84 0.00 9.21
C GLU A 229 7.60 -1.33 9.21
N VAL A 230 7.17 -2.31 8.41
CA VAL A 230 7.85 -3.60 8.38
C VAL A 230 9.26 -3.50 7.79
N VAL A 231 9.48 -2.56 6.87
CA VAL A 231 10.83 -2.25 6.37
C VAL A 231 11.71 -1.70 7.48
N ASP A 232 11.20 -0.73 8.26
CA ASP A 232 11.96 -0.14 9.38
C ASP A 232 12.30 -1.20 10.44
N LEU A 233 11.34 -2.04 10.80
CA LEU A 233 11.55 -3.15 11.73
C LEU A 233 12.57 -4.17 11.21
N PHE A 234 12.49 -4.55 9.93
CA PHE A 234 13.46 -5.44 9.29
C PHE A 234 14.87 -4.87 9.32
N LEU A 235 15.04 -3.60 8.95
CA LEU A 235 16.36 -2.95 8.97
C LEU A 235 16.94 -2.87 10.38
N ALA A 236 16.09 -2.62 11.40
CA ALA A 236 16.49 -2.64 12.80
C ALA A 236 16.91 -4.03 13.27
N ASP A 237 16.16 -5.07 12.92
CA ASP A 237 16.49 -6.48 13.20
C ASP A 237 17.84 -6.90 12.61
N ARG A 238 18.18 -6.36 11.44
CA ARG A 238 19.46 -6.59 10.73
C ARG A 238 20.62 -5.70 11.20
N GLY A 239 20.43 -4.89 12.24
CA GLY A 239 21.47 -4.00 12.77
C GLY A 239 21.84 -2.84 11.84
N ILE A 240 21.00 -2.53 10.86
CA ILE A 240 21.14 -1.42 9.92
C ILE A 240 19.92 -0.50 9.94
N SER A 241 19.41 -0.20 11.14
CA SER A 241 18.24 0.66 11.29
C SER A 241 18.42 1.99 10.56
N VAL A 242 17.32 2.62 10.17
CA VAL A 242 17.35 3.95 9.52
C VAL A 242 18.11 4.95 10.37
N LYS A 243 17.90 4.93 11.71
CA LYS A 243 18.64 5.81 12.63
C LYS A 243 20.15 5.53 12.65
N THR A 244 20.56 4.26 12.67
CA THR A 244 21.97 3.87 12.64
C THR A 244 22.64 4.34 11.35
N LEU A 245 22.03 4.10 10.19
CA LEU A 245 22.60 4.52 8.91
C LEU A 245 22.61 6.04 8.75
N LEU A 246 21.61 6.74 9.29
CA LEU A 246 21.58 8.19 9.30
C LEU A 246 22.74 8.78 10.14
N ASP A 247 22.95 8.28 11.36
CA ASP A 247 23.98 8.80 12.25
C ASP A 247 25.41 8.50 11.75
N GLU A 248 25.64 7.28 11.29
CA GLU A 248 26.97 6.83 10.90
C GLU A 248 27.37 7.29 9.48
N ARG A 249 26.40 7.39 8.55
CA ARG A 249 26.65 7.59 7.12
C ARG A 249 25.85 8.71 6.50
N ARG A 250 24.90 9.29 7.22
CA ARG A 250 23.91 10.24 6.68
C ARG A 250 23.08 9.64 5.54
N TRP A 251 22.84 8.34 5.60
CA TRP A 251 22.03 7.62 4.62
C TRP A 251 20.60 7.51 5.09
N ILE A 252 19.66 7.65 4.14
CA ILE A 252 18.24 7.39 4.34
C ILE A 252 17.71 6.49 3.22
N PRO A 253 16.70 5.66 3.48
CA PRO A 253 16.07 4.87 2.44
C PRO A 253 15.38 5.73 1.39
N ALA A 254 15.50 5.32 0.13
CA ALA A 254 14.76 5.86 -1.01
C ALA A 254 13.98 4.73 -1.68
N CYS A 255 12.72 4.98 -2.06
CA CYS A 255 11.84 4.00 -2.68
C CYS A 255 11.40 4.48 -4.06
N PRO A 256 12.06 4.04 -5.15
CA PRO A 256 11.69 4.43 -6.51
C PRO A 256 10.48 3.67 -7.08
N HIS A 257 10.10 2.54 -6.49
CA HIS A 257 8.99 1.73 -6.98
C HIS A 257 8.32 0.98 -5.84
N SER A 258 6.99 0.96 -5.85
CA SER A 258 6.18 0.14 -4.96
C SER A 258 4.97 -0.41 -5.71
N ARG A 259 4.57 -1.64 -5.38
CA ARG A 259 3.29 -2.21 -5.80
C ARG A 259 2.65 -2.93 -4.63
N ILE A 260 1.36 -2.74 -4.44
CA ILE A 260 0.54 -3.48 -3.47
C ILE A 260 -0.71 -3.98 -4.17
N GLN A 261 -1.06 -5.24 -3.90
CA GLN A 261 -2.29 -5.87 -4.33
C GLN A 261 -3.02 -6.41 -3.11
N ILE A 262 -4.28 -6.01 -2.95
CA ILE A 262 -5.18 -6.57 -1.95
C ILE A 262 -5.85 -7.78 -2.57
N LEU A 263 -5.73 -8.93 -1.91
CA LEU A 263 -6.18 -10.24 -2.43
C LEU A 263 -7.42 -10.73 -1.72
N ASP A 264 -7.53 -10.47 -0.42
CA ASP A 264 -8.67 -10.79 0.44
C ASP A 264 -8.78 -9.72 1.53
N GLU A 265 -9.83 -9.77 2.30
CA GLU A 265 -10.04 -8.83 3.40
C GLU A 265 -9.15 -9.14 4.59
N ALA A 266 -8.68 -8.10 5.26
CA ALA A 266 -8.22 -8.16 6.63
C ALA A 266 -9.10 -7.21 7.44
N LEU A 267 -9.72 -7.70 8.50
CA LEU A 267 -10.75 -7.00 9.24
C LEU A 267 -10.20 -6.37 10.52
N MET A 268 -10.86 -5.34 10.99
CA MET A 268 -10.57 -4.71 12.28
C MET A 268 -10.53 -5.77 13.37
N GLU A 269 -9.52 -5.67 14.23
CA GLU A 269 -9.25 -6.57 15.36
C GLU A 269 -8.74 -7.97 14.99
N GLU A 270 -8.66 -8.33 13.71
CA GLU A 270 -7.92 -9.54 13.32
C GLU A 270 -6.41 -9.36 13.55
N GLU A 271 -5.73 -10.47 13.76
CA GLU A 271 -4.28 -10.51 13.82
C GLU A 271 -3.70 -10.63 12.42
N LEU A 272 -2.92 -9.64 11.99
CA LEU A 272 -2.25 -9.62 10.71
C LEU A 272 -0.80 -10.09 10.86
N TYR A 273 -0.47 -11.13 10.13
CA TYR A 273 0.89 -11.66 10.00
C TYR A 273 1.52 -11.05 8.75
N THR A 274 2.52 -10.22 8.93
CA THR A 274 3.23 -9.56 7.84
C THR A 274 4.61 -10.15 7.70
N ILE A 275 4.92 -10.69 6.53
CA ILE A 275 6.21 -11.30 6.22
C ILE A 275 6.92 -10.43 5.20
N TYR A 276 8.10 -9.96 5.57
CA TYR A 276 8.95 -9.15 4.70
C TYR A 276 10.17 -9.96 4.29
N THR A 277 10.39 -10.10 2.99
CA THR A 277 11.45 -10.92 2.42
C THR A 277 12.27 -10.10 1.43
N VAL A 278 13.59 -10.09 1.57
CA VAL A 278 14.49 -9.55 0.53
C VAL A 278 14.61 -10.58 -0.59
N GLU A 279 14.19 -10.22 -1.80
CA GLU A 279 14.18 -11.13 -2.95
C GLU A 279 15.46 -11.02 -3.79
N ASN A 280 15.97 -9.81 -3.99
CA ASN A 280 17.11 -9.56 -4.86
C ASN A 280 17.86 -8.28 -4.46
N ILE A 281 19.18 -8.32 -4.62
CA ILE A 281 20.05 -7.15 -4.49
C ILE A 281 20.73 -6.95 -5.85
N PHE A 282 20.52 -5.78 -6.44
CA PHE A 282 21.06 -5.45 -7.77
C PHE A 282 22.26 -4.52 -7.67
N LYS A 283 23.43 -5.05 -8.02
CA LYS A 283 24.71 -4.30 -8.08
C LYS A 283 25.06 -3.56 -6.79
N ASP A 284 24.63 -4.06 -5.63
CA ASP A 284 24.76 -3.39 -4.33
C ASP A 284 24.28 -1.91 -4.36
N PHE A 285 23.29 -1.60 -5.18
CA PHE A 285 22.75 -0.26 -5.39
C PHE A 285 21.28 -0.16 -5.08
N THR A 286 20.51 -1.18 -5.44
CA THR A 286 19.10 -1.31 -5.07
C THR A 286 18.81 -2.74 -4.59
N TYR A 287 17.79 -2.89 -3.77
CA TYR A 287 17.24 -4.19 -3.46
C TYR A 287 15.73 -4.21 -3.64
N THR A 288 15.20 -5.37 -4.00
CA THR A 288 13.77 -5.61 -4.11
C THR A 288 13.34 -6.52 -2.98
N SER A 289 12.28 -6.14 -2.32
CA SER A 289 11.65 -6.90 -1.26
C SER A 289 10.19 -7.17 -1.56
N ARG A 290 9.66 -8.18 -0.89
CA ARG A 290 8.25 -8.53 -0.92
C ARG A 290 7.68 -8.48 0.50
N MET A 291 6.49 -7.95 0.62
CA MET A 291 5.64 -8.00 1.78
C MET A 291 4.43 -8.88 1.49
N ASP A 292 4.22 -9.94 2.25
CA ASP A 292 3.03 -10.78 2.19
C ASP A 292 2.28 -10.67 3.52
N CYS A 293 0.98 -10.45 3.45
CA CYS A 293 0.13 -10.29 4.63
C CYS A 293 -0.89 -11.43 4.71
N TYR A 294 -1.07 -11.98 5.91
CA TYR A 294 -1.94 -13.11 6.17
C TYR A 294 -2.79 -12.88 7.42
N VAL A 295 -3.96 -13.47 7.44
CA VAL A 295 -4.78 -13.67 8.64
C VAL A 295 -5.02 -15.17 8.83
N VAL A 296 -5.40 -15.59 10.02
CA VAL A 296 -5.80 -16.98 10.31
C VAL A 296 -7.31 -17.02 10.49
N ARG A 297 -8.01 -17.77 9.65
CA ARG A 297 -9.45 -18.00 9.73
C ARG A 297 -9.73 -19.49 9.64
N ASP A 298 -10.53 -20.02 10.57
CA ASP A 298 -10.86 -21.45 10.64
C ASP A 298 -9.63 -22.36 10.57
N GLY A 299 -8.54 -21.97 11.25
CA GLY A 299 -7.28 -22.71 11.28
C GLY A 299 -6.49 -22.70 9.96
N LYS A 300 -6.82 -21.80 9.02
CA LYS A 300 -6.16 -21.67 7.72
C LYS A 300 -5.57 -20.29 7.54
N LEU A 301 -4.40 -20.23 6.89
CA LEU A 301 -3.83 -18.98 6.43
C LEU A 301 -4.60 -18.46 5.21
N VAL A 302 -5.05 -17.22 5.30
CA VAL A 302 -5.65 -16.47 4.20
C VAL A 302 -4.72 -15.32 3.87
N GLN A 303 -4.19 -15.28 2.65
CA GLN A 303 -3.37 -14.18 2.17
C GLN A 303 -4.27 -12.99 1.84
N THR A 304 -4.09 -11.89 2.56
CA THR A 304 -4.91 -10.68 2.39
C THR A 304 -4.29 -9.66 1.46
N ALA A 305 -2.96 -9.61 1.40
CA ALA A 305 -2.26 -8.72 0.48
C ALA A 305 -0.87 -9.27 0.11
N THR A 306 -0.36 -8.78 -1.00
CA THR A 306 1.04 -8.93 -1.39
C THR A 306 1.55 -7.61 -1.94
N GLY A 307 2.84 -7.32 -1.72
CA GLY A 307 3.45 -6.10 -2.23
C GLY A 307 4.91 -6.28 -2.55
N LYS A 308 5.39 -5.47 -3.50
CA LYS A 308 6.80 -5.38 -3.86
C LYS A 308 7.29 -3.96 -3.73
N VAL A 309 8.50 -3.79 -3.20
CA VAL A 309 9.15 -2.49 -3.07
C VAL A 309 10.58 -2.60 -3.56
N THR A 310 10.99 -1.61 -4.32
CA THR A 310 12.41 -1.43 -4.65
C THR A 310 12.96 -0.31 -3.77
N HIS A 311 14.06 -0.59 -3.11
CA HIS A 311 14.75 0.35 -2.23
C HIS A 311 16.16 0.64 -2.71
N GLY A 312 16.61 1.83 -2.44
CA GLY A 312 18.02 2.26 -2.47
C GLY A 312 18.31 3.07 -1.22
N TYR A 313 19.50 3.59 -1.12
CA TYR A 313 19.88 4.57 -0.10
C TYR A 313 20.35 5.85 -0.74
N ALA A 314 20.05 6.97 -0.09
CA ALA A 314 20.56 8.27 -0.47
C ALA A 314 21.40 8.86 0.66
N LEU A 315 22.58 9.37 0.30
CA LEU A 315 23.42 10.19 1.16
C LEU A 315 22.86 11.61 1.21
N ILE A 316 22.59 12.10 2.41
CA ILE A 316 22.22 13.48 2.65
C ILE A 316 23.47 14.35 2.69
N GLU A 317 23.72 15.15 1.67
CA GLU A 317 24.85 16.06 1.63
C GLU A 317 24.59 17.31 2.48
N ASN A 318 23.42 17.89 2.31
CA ASN A 318 22.97 19.07 3.04
C ASN A 318 21.42 19.11 3.06
N ARG A 319 20.81 20.27 3.31
CA ARG A 319 19.34 20.43 3.38
C ARG A 319 18.64 20.38 2.02
N ARG A 320 19.35 20.37 0.91
CA ARG A 320 18.80 20.40 -0.46
C ARG A 320 19.31 19.27 -1.32
N ASP A 321 20.56 18.88 -1.12
CA ASP A 321 21.29 18.00 -2.02
C ASP A 321 21.45 16.62 -1.39
N TRP A 322 21.24 15.62 -2.22
CA TRP A 322 21.41 14.22 -1.89
C TRP A 322 21.81 13.42 -3.15
N ASN A 323 22.50 12.31 -2.94
CA ASN A 323 22.88 11.41 -4.02
C ASN A 323 22.59 9.96 -3.64
N LEU A 324 22.14 9.17 -4.61
CA LEU A 324 22.01 7.73 -4.44
C LEU A 324 23.41 7.11 -4.26
N VAL A 325 23.51 6.12 -3.38
CA VAL A 325 24.78 5.49 -3.01
C VAL A 325 24.76 3.98 -3.25
N THR A 326 25.93 3.44 -3.51
CA THR A 326 26.19 1.99 -3.50
C THR A 326 26.27 1.51 -2.05
N PHE A 327 25.69 0.36 -1.77
CA PHE A 327 25.73 -0.26 -0.44
C PHE A 327 27.17 -0.69 -0.11
N ASP A 328 27.58 -0.48 1.13
CA ASP A 328 28.79 -1.07 1.64
C ASP A 328 28.61 -2.56 1.98
N GLU A 329 29.70 -3.23 2.34
CA GLU A 329 29.71 -4.65 2.66
C GLU A 329 28.80 -4.98 3.83
N ARG A 330 28.74 -4.12 4.88
CA ARG A 330 27.86 -4.31 6.05
C ARG A 330 26.39 -4.32 5.66
N VAL A 331 25.98 -3.32 4.88
CA VAL A 331 24.59 -3.21 4.42
C VAL A 331 24.24 -4.38 3.49
N SER A 332 25.13 -4.73 2.56
CA SER A 332 24.91 -5.84 1.64
C SER A 332 24.78 -7.20 2.37
N LYS A 333 25.62 -7.47 3.39
CA LYS A 333 25.54 -8.67 4.21
C LYS A 333 24.24 -8.71 5.03
N ALA A 334 23.90 -7.60 5.67
CA ALA A 334 22.66 -7.49 6.45
C ALA A 334 21.42 -7.75 5.60
N LEU A 335 21.36 -7.19 4.40
CA LEU A 335 20.26 -7.44 3.46
C LEU A 335 20.21 -8.88 2.95
N ARG A 336 21.35 -9.58 2.86
CA ARG A 336 21.42 -11.02 2.51
C ARG A 336 21.10 -11.95 3.67
N GLY A 337 20.99 -11.44 4.89
CA GLY A 337 20.83 -12.27 6.08
C GLY A 337 22.11 -12.98 6.52
N GLU A 338 23.26 -12.43 6.16
CA GLU A 338 24.61 -12.94 6.50
C GLU A 338 25.17 -12.22 7.75
N VAL A 339 24.34 -12.01 8.78
CA VAL A 339 24.70 -11.29 10.00
C VAL A 339 25.09 -12.27 11.11
#